data_edd5e0074eeb8e6cbcf3bbcf0b2cb989
#
_entry.id   edd5e0074eeb8e6cbcf3bbcf0b2cb989
#
_cell.length_a   1.000
_cell.length_b   1.000
_cell.length_c   1.000
_cell.angle_alpha   90.00
_cell.angle_beta   90.00
_cell.angle_gamma   90.00
#
_symmetry.space_group_name_H-M   'P 1'
#
loop_
_entity.id
_entity.type
_entity.pdbx_description
1 polymer ?
#
loop_
_entity_poly.entity_id
_entity_poly.type
_entity_poly.pdbx_seq_one_letter_code
_entity_poly.pdbx_strand_id
1 'polypeptide(L)'
;MNIQKVLKSLSVDKTNIGVSTGAKWIKTNSPVLTSHSPVDGKKIATATTADEKTYNLVIDKAGSAFNDWRMWPAPKRGEVVRQIGEELRKYKLFIG
;
A
#
# COMPACT_ATOMS: atom_id res chain seq x y z
N MET A 1 -9.05 -11.64 19.49
CA MET A 1 -8.25 -11.52 18.25
C MET A 1 -6.85 -11.01 18.62
N ASN A 2 -5.81 -11.68 18.12
CA ASN A 2 -4.44 -11.25 18.37
C ASN A 2 -4.04 -10.20 17.34
N ILE A 3 -3.91 -8.94 17.74
CA ILE A 3 -3.60 -7.81 16.86
C ILE A 3 -2.27 -8.00 16.13
N GLN A 4 -1.24 -8.53 16.81
CA GLN A 4 0.06 -8.76 16.19
C GLN A 4 -0.03 -9.76 15.02
N LYS A 5 -0.82 -10.79 15.18
CA LYS A 5 -1.04 -11.82 14.16
C LYS A 5 -1.83 -11.25 12.98
N VAL A 6 -2.81 -10.40 13.24
CA VAL A 6 -3.60 -9.71 12.21
C VAL A 6 -2.71 -8.79 11.38
N LEU A 7 -1.91 -7.96 12.03
CA LEU A 7 -0.99 -7.04 11.34
C LEU A 7 0.01 -7.79 10.48
N LYS A 8 0.53 -8.91 10.96
CA LYS A 8 1.44 -9.75 10.20
C LYS A 8 0.79 -10.31 8.94
N SER A 9 -0.48 -10.74 9.03
CA SER A 9 -1.21 -11.26 7.87
C SER A 9 -1.49 -10.18 6.82
N LEU A 10 -1.51 -8.90 7.22
CA LEU A 10 -1.65 -7.76 6.34
C LEU A 10 -0.29 -7.21 5.87
N SER A 11 0.80 -7.85 6.25
CA SER A 11 2.18 -7.41 5.94
C SER A 11 2.50 -6.02 6.51
N VAL A 12 1.94 -5.70 7.67
CA VAL A 12 2.20 -4.45 8.38
C VAL A 12 3.17 -4.72 9.52
N ASP A 13 4.33 -4.09 9.47
CA ASP A 13 5.39 -4.20 10.47
C ASP A 13 5.46 -2.92 11.33
N LYS A 14 6.40 -2.90 12.29
CA LYS A 14 6.69 -1.70 13.07
C LYS A 14 7.34 -0.61 12.22
N THR A 15 8.14 -1.01 11.24
CA THR A 15 8.77 -0.12 10.27
C THR A 15 8.34 -0.55 8.89
N ASN A 16 7.75 0.37 8.13
CA ASN A 16 7.20 0.07 6.82
C ASN A 16 7.81 0.98 5.76
N ILE A 17 7.93 0.47 4.53
CA ILE A 17 8.30 1.29 3.38
C ILE A 17 7.01 1.85 2.79
N GLY A 18 6.96 3.18 2.61
CA GLY A 18 5.77 3.86 2.14
C GLY A 18 5.70 4.09 0.63
N VAL A 19 6.69 3.63 -0.13
CA VAL A 19 6.75 3.84 -1.59
C VAL A 19 6.85 2.52 -2.29
N SER A 20 5.97 2.30 -3.30
CA SER A 20 5.94 1.08 -4.08
C SER A 20 5.53 1.37 -5.52
N THR A 21 6.06 0.60 -6.46
CA THR A 21 5.59 0.57 -7.85
C THR A 21 4.61 -0.58 -8.09
N GLY A 22 4.11 -1.20 -7.04
CA GLY A 22 3.22 -2.35 -7.08
C GLY A 22 3.96 -3.66 -6.83
N ALA A 23 4.94 -3.99 -7.65
CA ALA A 23 5.75 -5.19 -7.51
C ALA A 23 7.02 -4.98 -6.68
N LYS A 24 7.48 -3.75 -6.55
CA LYS A 24 8.70 -3.39 -5.82
C LYS A 24 8.43 -2.35 -4.76
N TRP A 25 9.01 -2.57 -3.57
CA TRP A 25 9.08 -1.57 -2.52
C TRP A 25 10.38 -0.78 -2.66
N ILE A 26 10.29 0.54 -2.60
CA ILE A 26 11.43 1.44 -2.84
C ILE A 26 11.84 2.08 -1.51
N LYS A 27 13.09 1.88 -1.12
CA LYS A 27 13.66 2.52 0.07
C LYS A 27 13.97 3.99 -0.22
N THR A 28 13.63 4.86 0.71
CA THR A 28 13.95 6.27 0.63
C THR A 28 14.65 6.72 1.92
N ASN A 29 15.36 7.85 1.83
CA ASN A 29 15.97 8.51 2.99
C ASN A 29 15.11 9.67 3.48
N SER A 30 13.87 9.77 3.04
CA SER A 30 12.94 10.83 3.41
C SER A 30 12.47 10.67 4.85
N PRO A 31 11.95 11.74 5.48
CA PRO A 31 11.44 11.68 6.84
C PRO A 31 10.42 10.57 7.03
N VAL A 32 10.42 10.01 8.22
CA VAL A 32 9.53 8.92 8.60
C VAL A 32 8.23 9.50 9.18
N LEU A 33 7.09 9.00 8.69
CA LEU A 33 5.80 9.32 9.26
C LEU A 33 5.50 8.34 10.40
N THR A 34 5.21 8.85 11.57
CA THR A 34 4.91 8.03 12.75
C THR A 34 3.42 8.05 13.03
N SER A 35 2.84 6.86 13.20
CA SER A 35 1.44 6.69 13.60
C SER A 35 1.37 6.51 15.11
N HIS A 36 0.47 7.24 15.76
CA HIS A 36 0.26 7.19 17.19
C HIS A 36 -1.15 6.72 17.53
N SER A 37 -1.28 6.03 18.66
CA SER A 37 -2.58 5.60 19.14
C SER A 37 -3.39 6.80 19.65
N PRO A 38 -4.66 6.95 19.25
CA PRO A 38 -5.51 7.99 19.81
C PRO A 38 -5.93 7.72 21.27
N VAL A 39 -5.69 6.52 21.75
CA VAL A 39 -6.08 6.12 23.13
C VAL A 39 -5.07 6.63 24.15
N ASP A 40 -3.77 6.43 23.90
CA ASP A 40 -2.71 6.75 24.86
C ASP A 40 -1.57 7.58 24.28
N GLY A 41 -1.62 7.90 22.99
CA GLY A 41 -0.58 8.68 22.31
C GLY A 41 0.71 7.91 22.02
N LYS A 42 0.76 6.62 22.33
CA LYS A 42 1.95 5.81 22.09
C LYS A 42 2.15 5.53 20.61
N LYS A 43 3.42 5.44 20.21
CA LYS A 43 3.82 5.09 18.87
C LYS A 43 3.35 3.69 18.50
N ILE A 44 2.69 3.54 17.36
CA ILE A 44 2.23 2.25 16.84
C ILE A 44 3.24 1.70 15.82
N ALA A 45 3.52 2.48 14.78
CA ALA A 45 4.38 2.07 13.68
C ALA A 45 4.88 3.29 12.92
N THR A 46 5.82 3.06 12.02
CA THR A 46 6.37 4.10 11.15
C THR A 46 6.31 3.67 9.71
N ALA A 47 6.25 4.65 8.81
CA ALA A 47 6.36 4.42 7.38
C ALA A 47 7.30 5.47 6.78
N THR A 48 8.15 5.06 5.85
CA THR A 48 8.99 6.01 5.13
C THR A 48 8.13 6.78 4.13
N THR A 49 8.49 8.04 3.89
CA THR A 49 7.78 8.87 2.93
C THR A 49 8.53 8.92 1.61
N ALA A 50 7.86 9.36 0.54
CA ALA A 50 8.48 9.52 -0.75
C ALA A 50 9.27 10.84 -0.81
N ASP A 51 10.42 10.82 -1.51
CA ASP A 51 11.08 12.03 -1.96
C ASP A 51 10.61 12.37 -3.37
N GLU A 52 11.06 13.51 -3.90
CA GLU A 52 10.68 13.95 -5.25
C GLU A 52 11.10 12.94 -6.31
N LYS A 53 12.29 12.36 -6.18
CA LYS A 53 12.83 11.39 -7.13
C LYS A 53 11.98 10.11 -7.15
N THR A 54 11.64 9.56 -6.01
CA THR A 54 10.82 8.34 -5.93
C THR A 54 9.38 8.62 -6.33
N TYR A 55 8.84 9.78 -6.00
CA TYR A 55 7.52 10.20 -6.46
C TYR A 55 7.45 10.20 -7.98
N ASN A 56 8.40 10.85 -8.63
CA ASN A 56 8.45 10.91 -10.10
C ASN A 56 8.61 9.52 -10.71
N LEU A 57 9.42 8.65 -10.10
CA LEU A 57 9.59 7.28 -10.56
C LEU A 57 8.28 6.51 -10.52
N VAL A 58 7.51 6.62 -9.44
CA VAL A 58 6.22 5.94 -9.30
C VAL A 58 5.20 6.47 -10.33
N ILE A 59 5.15 7.79 -10.52
CA ILE A 59 4.23 8.40 -11.49
C ILE A 59 4.60 7.99 -12.92
N ASP A 60 5.88 7.92 -13.26
CA ASP A 60 6.34 7.46 -14.58
C ASP A 60 5.94 6.00 -14.82
N LYS A 61 6.11 5.14 -13.83
CA LYS A 61 5.69 3.73 -13.90
C LYS A 61 4.18 3.62 -14.08
N ALA A 62 3.41 4.42 -13.35
CA ALA A 62 1.96 4.45 -13.46
C ALA A 62 1.53 4.90 -14.86
N GLY A 63 2.18 5.92 -15.42
CA GLY A 63 1.91 6.39 -16.77
C GLY A 63 2.18 5.33 -17.84
N SER A 64 3.30 4.61 -17.71
CA SER A 64 3.63 3.49 -18.61
C SER A 64 2.61 2.36 -18.50
N ALA A 65 2.23 2.00 -17.29
CA ALA A 65 1.22 0.96 -17.05
C ALA A 65 -0.14 1.34 -17.64
N PHE A 66 -0.50 2.62 -17.56
CA PHE A 66 -1.76 3.13 -18.13
C PHE A 66 -1.84 2.92 -19.64
N ASN A 67 -0.73 3.06 -20.36
CA ASN A 67 -0.72 2.84 -21.80
C ASN A 67 -1.17 1.43 -22.18
N ASP A 68 -0.78 0.43 -21.42
CA ASP A 68 -1.22 -0.94 -21.63
C ASP A 68 -2.64 -1.16 -21.07
N TRP A 69 -2.89 -0.68 -19.87
CA TRP A 69 -4.16 -0.86 -19.16
C TRP A 69 -5.35 -0.31 -19.94
N ARG A 70 -5.21 0.88 -20.52
CA ARG A 70 -6.28 1.52 -21.29
C ARG A 70 -6.70 0.72 -22.50
N MET A 71 -5.79 -0.14 -23.02
CA MET A 71 -6.06 -0.99 -24.20
C MET A 71 -6.82 -2.27 -23.84
N TRP A 72 -6.90 -2.59 -22.55
CA TRP A 72 -7.65 -3.75 -22.13
C TRP A 72 -9.15 -3.52 -22.29
N PRO A 73 -9.92 -4.54 -22.75
CA PRO A 73 -11.38 -4.43 -22.82
C PRO A 73 -11.98 -4.13 -21.46
N ALA A 74 -13.04 -3.31 -21.42
CA ALA A 74 -13.68 -2.91 -20.17
C ALA A 74 -14.09 -4.10 -19.28
N PRO A 75 -14.67 -5.21 -19.79
CA PRO A 75 -14.96 -6.37 -18.95
C PRO A 75 -13.74 -6.98 -18.27
N LYS A 76 -12.60 -6.99 -18.96
CA LYS A 76 -11.35 -7.53 -18.42
C LYS A 76 -10.79 -6.64 -17.33
N ARG A 77 -10.88 -5.32 -17.49
CA ARG A 77 -10.50 -4.36 -16.44
C ARG A 77 -11.39 -4.51 -15.22
N GLY A 78 -12.70 -4.68 -15.45
CA GLY A 78 -13.67 -4.92 -14.37
C GLY A 78 -13.39 -6.19 -13.59
N GLU A 79 -12.89 -7.23 -14.23
CA GLU A 79 -12.52 -8.48 -13.57
C GLU A 79 -11.35 -8.27 -12.59
N VAL A 80 -10.34 -7.47 -12.97
CA VAL A 80 -9.23 -7.14 -12.07
C VAL A 80 -9.74 -6.37 -10.85
N VAL A 81 -10.60 -5.38 -11.07
CA VAL A 81 -11.20 -4.60 -9.98
C VAL A 81 -12.05 -5.48 -9.06
N ARG A 82 -12.78 -6.44 -9.64
CA ARG A 82 -13.56 -7.42 -8.86
C ARG A 82 -12.66 -8.23 -7.93
N GLN A 83 -11.50 -8.69 -8.45
CA GLN A 83 -10.54 -9.45 -7.65
C GLN A 83 -9.99 -8.62 -6.50
N ILE A 84 -9.73 -7.33 -6.71
CA ILE A 84 -9.32 -6.41 -5.65
C ILE A 84 -10.41 -6.34 -4.57
N GLY A 85 -11.67 -6.22 -4.99
CA GLY A 85 -12.80 -6.18 -4.06
C GLY A 85 -12.94 -7.47 -3.25
N GLU A 86 -12.71 -8.63 -3.87
CA GLU A 86 -12.74 -9.92 -3.17
C GLU A 86 -11.63 -10.04 -2.13
N GLU A 87 -10.43 -9.57 -2.44
CA GLU A 87 -9.35 -9.53 -1.46
C GLU A 87 -9.66 -8.61 -0.27
N LEU A 88 -10.24 -7.44 -0.52
CA LEU A 88 -10.67 -6.55 0.55
C LEU A 88 -11.74 -7.21 1.43
N ARG A 89 -12.68 -7.93 0.84
CA ARG A 89 -13.72 -8.67 1.57
C ARG A 89 -13.12 -9.76 2.46
N LYS A 90 -12.12 -10.47 1.94
CA LYS A 90 -11.41 -11.52 2.67
C LYS A 90 -10.75 -10.98 3.94
N TYR A 91 -10.20 -9.77 3.91
CA TYR A 91 -9.52 -9.15 5.04
C TYR A 91 -10.36 -8.10 5.77
N LYS A 92 -11.65 -8.03 5.49
CA LYS A 92 -12.56 -7.01 6.02
C LYS A 92 -12.49 -6.88 7.55
N LEU A 93 -12.52 -8.01 8.27
CA LEU A 93 -12.48 -8.02 9.73
C LEU A 93 -11.15 -7.52 10.30
N PHE A 94 -10.07 -7.64 9.52
CA PHE A 94 -8.73 -7.23 9.94
C PHE A 94 -8.46 -5.75 9.64
N ILE A 95 -9.08 -5.22 8.59
CA ILE A 95 -8.90 -3.83 8.18
C ILE A 95 -9.79 -2.90 8.99
N GLY A 96 -10.98 -3.31 9.21
CA GLY A 96 -11.99 -2.54 9.93
C GLY A 96 -12.24 -3.06 11.31
#